data_d3193538c907e52499998df69babd312
#
_entry.id   d3193538c907e52499998df69babd312
#
_cell.length_a   1.000
_cell.length_b   1.000
_cell.length_c   1.000
_cell.angle_alpha   90.00
_cell.angle_beta   90.00
_cell.angle_gamma   90.00
#
_symmetry.space_group_name_H-M   'P 1'
#
loop_
_entity.id
_entity.type
_entity.pdbx_description
1 polymer ?
#
loop_
_entity_poly.entity_id
_entity_poly.type
_entity_poly.pdbx_seq_one_letter_code
_entity_poly.pdbx_strand_id
1 'polypeptide(L)' 'MMSKKIEIVTAYTLLQCNSCKELSKQKFSDGDYVFKEISKCSSCDGQVIITKIFGESLTQ' A
#
# COMPACT_ATOMS: atom_id res chain seq x y z
N MET A 1 25.57 -16.99 -18.80
CA MET A 1 24.95 -16.79 -18.78
C MET A 1 24.26 -16.14 -18.30
N MET A 2 23.91 -15.85 -18.33
CA MET A 2 23.37 -15.18 -17.85
C MET A 2 22.26 -15.25 -17.54
N SER A 3 22.05 -15.34 -16.70
CA SER A 3 20.89 -15.53 -16.39
C SER A 3 20.14 -14.38 -16.29
N LYS A 4 19.02 -14.31 -16.58
CA LYS A 4 18.34 -13.30 -16.41
C LYS A 4 17.60 -13.43 -15.26
N LYS A 5 17.73 -12.72 -14.32
CA LYS A 5 16.98 -12.65 -13.23
C LYS A 5 15.76 -11.96 -13.54
N ILE A 6 14.61 -12.47 -13.34
CA ILE A 6 13.37 -11.79 -13.53
C ILE A 6 13.00 -11.17 -12.22
N GLU A 7 12.96 -9.87 -12.20
CA GLU A 7 12.63 -9.17 -11.03
C GLU A 7 11.24 -8.65 -11.16
N ILE A 8 10.32 -9.08 -10.34
CA ILE A 8 8.95 -8.63 -10.39
C ILE A 8 8.79 -7.60 -9.28
N VAL A 9 8.46 -6.39 -9.66
CA VAL A 9 8.28 -5.33 -8.68
C VAL A 9 6.79 -5.02 -8.59
N THR A 10 6.22 -5.16 -7.43
CA THR A 10 4.83 -4.83 -7.20
C THR A 10 4.78 -3.68 -6.21
N ALA A 11 4.05 -2.65 -6.57
CA ALA A 11 3.91 -1.50 -5.68
C ALA A 11 2.71 -1.71 -4.77
N TYR A 12 2.86 -1.29 -3.53
CA TYR A 12 1.81 -1.43 -2.54
C TYR A 12 1.62 -0.12 -1.81
N THR A 13 0.43 0.08 -1.28
CA THR A 13 0.14 1.22 -0.44
C THR A 13 -0.13 0.71 0.97
N LEU A 14 0.36 1.41 1.95
CA LEU A 14 0.09 1.09 3.33
C LEU A 14 -0.99 2.03 3.82
N LEU A 15 -2.07 1.48 4.29
CA LEU A 15 -3.22 2.24 4.73
C LEU A 15 -3.27 2.23 6.25
N GLN A 16 -3.73 3.31 6.81
CA GLN A 16 -3.87 3.39 8.26
C GLN A 16 -5.10 4.22 8.61
N CYS A 17 -5.86 3.73 9.57
CA CYS A 17 -6.97 4.50 10.11
C CYS A 17 -6.41 5.58 11.01
N ASN A 18 -6.89 6.80 10.88
CA ASN A 18 -6.37 7.89 11.67
C ASN A 18 -6.90 7.91 13.10
N SER A 19 -7.83 7.05 13.42
CA SER A 19 -8.36 6.97 14.78
C SER A 19 -7.87 5.74 15.52
N CYS A 20 -8.12 4.57 15.02
CA CYS A 20 -7.73 3.35 15.72
C CYS A 20 -6.33 2.87 15.32
N LYS A 21 -5.73 3.51 14.33
CA LYS A 21 -4.37 3.18 13.91
C LYS A 21 -4.20 1.79 13.31
N GLU A 22 -5.29 1.22 12.85
CA GLU A 22 -5.22 -0.09 12.23
C GLU A 22 -4.51 0.02 10.88
N LEU A 23 -3.63 -0.90 10.58
CA LEU A 23 -2.86 -0.89 9.35
C LEU A 23 -3.35 -1.93 8.38
N SER A 24 -3.31 -1.60 7.10
CA SER A 24 -3.66 -2.52 6.04
C SER A 24 -2.74 -2.29 4.86
N LYS A 25 -2.63 -3.25 3.99
CA LYS A 25 -1.81 -3.13 2.81
C LYS A 25 -2.67 -3.48 1.61
N GLN A 26 -2.53 -2.73 0.53
CA GLN A 26 -3.24 -3.07 -0.69
C GLN A 26 -2.37 -2.73 -1.88
N LYS A 27 -2.68 -3.31 -3.03
CA LYS A 27 -1.93 -3.06 -4.21
C LYS A 27 -2.07 -1.63 -4.66
N PHE A 28 -0.99 -1.06 -5.13
CA PHE A 28 -1.01 0.31 -5.61
C PHE A 28 -1.83 0.39 -6.89
N SER A 29 -2.60 1.45 -7.03
CA SER A 29 -3.35 1.73 -8.25
C SER A 29 -2.96 3.10 -8.75
N ASP A 30 -3.15 3.31 -10.05
CA ASP A 30 -2.87 4.62 -10.61
C ASP A 30 -3.73 5.66 -9.90
N GLY A 31 -3.13 6.75 -9.55
CA GLY A 31 -3.85 7.81 -8.85
C GLY A 31 -3.69 7.77 -7.35
N ASP A 32 -3.08 6.73 -6.81
CA ASP A 32 -2.84 6.66 -5.37
C ASP A 32 -1.69 7.60 -4.99
N TYR A 33 -1.81 8.25 -3.86
CA TYR A 33 -0.76 9.13 -3.37
C TYR A 33 -0.83 9.19 -1.84
N VAL A 34 0.25 9.60 -1.24
CA VAL A 34 0.34 9.66 0.22
C VAL A 34 -0.69 10.65 0.76
N PHE A 35 -1.36 10.26 1.82
CA PHE A 35 -2.46 11.00 2.46
C PHE A 35 -3.76 11.03 1.66
N LYS A 36 -3.85 10.18 0.64
CA LYS A 36 -5.12 10.06 -0.06
C LYS A 36 -6.12 9.37 0.85
N GLU A 37 -7.34 9.89 0.88
CA GLU A 37 -8.39 9.27 1.66
C GLU A 37 -8.99 8.12 0.87
N ILE A 38 -9.00 6.95 1.45
CA ILE A 38 -9.49 5.76 0.78
C ILE A 38 -10.94 5.46 1.15
N SER A 39 -11.23 5.35 2.42
CA SER A 39 -12.56 5.01 2.86
C SER A 39 -12.66 5.24 4.35
N LYS A 40 -13.83 4.96 4.90
CA LYS A 40 -14.00 5.06 6.33
C LYS A 40 -13.63 3.74 6.94
N CYS A 41 -13.07 3.79 8.12
CA CYS A 41 -12.71 2.59 8.85
C CYS A 41 -13.99 1.93 9.35
N SER A 42 -14.13 0.65 9.13
CA SER A 42 -15.32 -0.04 9.56
C SER A 42 -15.33 -0.31 11.06
N SER A 43 -14.17 -0.17 11.70
CA SER A 43 -14.08 -0.47 13.13
C SER A 43 -14.32 0.73 14.02
N CYS A 44 -14.04 1.91 13.56
CA CYS A 44 -14.07 3.06 14.47
C CYS A 44 -14.56 4.35 13.83
N ASP A 45 -15.14 4.28 12.66
CA ASP A 45 -15.62 5.49 11.99
C ASP A 45 -14.51 6.48 11.66
N GLY A 46 -13.29 6.13 11.81
CA GLY A 46 -12.19 6.99 11.43
C GLY A 46 -12.00 6.99 9.92
N GLN A 47 -10.99 7.73 9.47
CA GLN A 47 -10.71 7.84 8.06
C GLN A 47 -9.48 7.01 7.74
N VAL A 48 -9.57 6.17 6.73
CA VAL A 48 -8.44 5.36 6.28
C VAL A 48 -7.72 6.14 5.19
N ILE A 49 -6.43 6.36 5.39
CA ILE A 49 -5.63 7.10 4.42
C ILE A 49 -4.38 6.30 4.06
N ILE A 50 -3.77 6.66 2.96
CA ILE A 50 -2.51 6.06 2.56
C ILE A 50 -1.39 6.77 3.31
N THR A 51 -0.62 6.04 4.09
CA THR A 51 0.48 6.62 4.83
C THR A 51 1.80 6.41 4.15
N LYS A 52 1.90 5.42 3.27
CA LYS A 52 3.16 5.10 2.65
C LYS A 52 2.92 4.36 1.35
N ILE A 53 3.76 4.58 0.38
CA ILE A 53 3.71 3.85 -0.87
C ILE A 53 5.09 3.25 -1.06
N PHE A 54 5.18 1.96 -1.29
CA PHE A 54 6.46 1.30 -1.41
C PHE A 54 6.39 0.16 -2.42
N GLY A 55 7.52 -0.28 -2.88
CA GLY A 55 7.59 -1.38 -3.82
C GLY A 55 8.27 -2.58 -3.20
N GLU A 56 7.80 -3.75 -3.56
CA GLU A 56 8.45 -4.99 -3.14
C GLU A 56 8.90 -5.71 -4.39
N SER A 57 10.10 -6.21 -4.39
CA SER A 57 10.56 -6.98 -5.53
C SER A 57 10.75 -8.42 -5.13
N LEU A 58 10.37 -9.28 -6.06
CA LEU A 58 10.57 -10.70 -5.89
C LEU A 58 11.68 -11.10 -6.82
N THR A 59 12.68 -11.75 -6.27
CA THR A 59 13.81 -12.17 -7.08
C THR A 59 13.79 -13.68 -7.18
N GLN A 60 13.93 -14.19 -8.36
CA GLN A 60 13.94 -15.63 -8.58
C GLN A 60 15.34 -16.16 -8.55
#